data_b5c4d03cb012ad67c14b7697552a023b
#
_entry.id   b5c4d03cb012ad67c14b7697552a023b
#
_cell.length_a   1.000
_cell.length_b   1.000
_cell.length_c   1.000
_cell.angle_alpha   90.00
_cell.angle_beta   90.00
_cell.angle_gamma   90.00
#
_symmetry.space_group_name_H-M   'P 1'
#
loop_
_entity.id
_entity.type
_entity.pdbx_description
1 polymer ?
#
loop_
_entity_poly.entity_id
_entity_poly.type
_entity_poly.pdbx_seq_one_letter_code
_entity_poly.pdbx_strand_id
1 'polypeptide(L)'
;MRPVFLGIGGNLVPDGFASVRDGLVAAIDMLAGSGFLHISRSSWYETAPVPISDQPWYVNAVIAAQTSLAPEDALAVLHKIEAQFGRTRSVRNAARVLDIDLLDLDGLVRASAELTLSLIHI
;
A
#
# COMPACT_ATOMS: atom_id res chain seq x y z
N MET A 1 -0.27 15.19 15.60
CA MET A 1 -0.23 14.16 14.55
C MET A 1 1.00 13.28 14.72
N ARG A 2 0.92 12.06 14.28
CA ARG A 2 1.99 11.09 14.45
C ARG A 2 2.54 10.65 13.08
N PRO A 3 3.85 10.38 12.98
CA PRO A 3 4.42 9.89 11.74
C PRO A 3 3.89 8.48 11.41
N VAL A 4 3.67 8.24 10.13
CA VAL A 4 3.19 6.95 9.63
C VAL A 4 3.97 6.59 8.37
N PHE A 5 4.28 5.30 8.22
CA PHE A 5 4.92 4.77 7.03
C PHE A 5 4.05 3.68 6.43
N LEU A 6 3.85 3.75 5.12
CA LEU A 6 3.01 2.82 4.38
C LEU A 6 3.81 2.24 3.23
N GLY A 7 3.55 0.97 2.92
CA GLY A 7 4.00 0.37 1.67
C GLY A 7 2.84 0.36 0.69
N ILE A 8 3.08 0.73 -0.56
CA ILE A 8 2.05 0.70 -1.59
C ILE A 8 2.59 -0.03 -2.82
N GLY A 9 1.75 -0.84 -3.43
CA GLY A 9 2.16 -1.59 -4.61
C GLY A 9 1.03 -2.24 -5.36
N GLY A 10 1.35 -2.75 -6.54
CA GLY A 10 0.43 -3.49 -7.38
C GLY A 10 1.12 -3.99 -8.63
N ASN A 11 0.49 -4.93 -9.35
CA ASN A 11 1.00 -5.44 -10.62
C ASN A 11 -0.06 -5.61 -11.69
N LEU A 12 -1.26 -5.09 -11.44
CA LEU A 12 -2.34 -5.04 -12.42
C LEU A 12 -2.78 -3.60 -12.63
N VAL A 13 -3.07 -3.25 -13.87
CA VAL A 13 -3.62 -1.92 -14.19
C VAL A 13 -5.08 -1.88 -13.77
N PRO A 14 -5.47 -0.95 -12.89
CA PRO A 14 -6.88 -0.84 -12.52
C PRO A 14 -7.71 -0.28 -13.69
N ASP A 15 -9.00 -0.59 -13.67
CA ASP A 15 -9.93 -0.10 -14.70
C ASP A 15 -9.91 1.44 -14.73
N GLY A 16 -9.80 1.98 -15.93
CA GLY A 16 -9.79 3.44 -16.11
C GLY A 16 -8.43 4.11 -16.01
N PHE A 17 -7.37 3.34 -15.79
CA PHE A 17 -6.02 3.87 -15.67
C PHE A 17 -5.13 3.35 -16.81
N ALA A 18 -4.10 4.12 -17.16
CA ALA A 18 -3.20 3.78 -18.24
C ALA A 18 -2.06 2.86 -17.80
N SER A 19 -1.74 2.84 -16.50
CA SER A 19 -0.64 2.02 -15.98
C SER A 19 -0.86 1.70 -14.51
N VAL A 20 -0.08 0.74 -14.02
CA VAL A 20 -0.07 0.41 -12.58
C VAL A 20 0.32 1.64 -11.78
N ARG A 21 1.36 2.35 -12.21
CA ARG A 21 1.85 3.53 -11.52
C ARG A 21 0.77 4.60 -11.41
N ASP A 22 0.01 4.84 -12.47
CA ASP A 22 -1.07 5.83 -12.45
C ASP A 22 -2.14 5.45 -11.41
N GLY A 23 -2.46 4.17 -11.30
CA GLY A 23 -3.39 3.69 -10.28
C GLY A 23 -2.86 3.91 -8.88
N LEU A 24 -1.57 3.67 -8.66
CA LEU A 24 -0.93 3.89 -7.36
C LEU A 24 -0.92 5.37 -6.98
N VAL A 25 -0.65 6.26 -7.93
CA VAL A 25 -0.69 7.70 -7.70
C VAL A 25 -2.09 8.14 -7.30
N ALA A 26 -3.13 7.62 -7.95
CA ALA A 26 -4.51 7.92 -7.59
C ALA A 26 -4.82 7.46 -6.17
N ALA A 27 -4.33 6.29 -5.77
CA ALA A 27 -4.51 5.79 -4.41
C ALA A 27 -3.82 6.70 -3.38
N ILE A 28 -2.64 7.21 -3.69
CA ILE A 28 -1.93 8.17 -2.83
C ILE A 28 -2.76 9.44 -2.66
N ASP A 29 -3.37 9.94 -3.73
CA ASP A 29 -4.24 11.10 -3.66
C ASP A 29 -5.45 10.85 -2.76
N MET A 30 -5.99 9.62 -2.76
CA MET A 30 -7.08 9.25 -1.87
C MET A 30 -6.63 9.24 -0.41
N LEU A 31 -5.40 8.85 -0.13
CA LEU A 31 -4.85 8.93 1.23
C LEU A 31 -4.87 10.37 1.73
N ALA A 32 -4.49 11.33 0.89
CA ALA A 32 -4.48 12.73 1.27
C ALA A 32 -5.86 13.24 1.68
N GLY A 33 -6.92 12.71 1.09
CA GLY A 33 -8.30 13.06 1.44
C GLY A 33 -8.89 12.24 2.58
N SER A 34 -8.13 11.30 3.16
CA SER A 34 -8.65 10.32 4.11
C SER A 34 -7.96 10.35 5.46
N GLY A 35 -7.25 11.43 5.79
CA GLY A 35 -6.65 11.58 7.12
C GLY A 35 -5.14 11.42 7.16
N PHE A 36 -4.47 11.33 6.00
CA PHE A 36 -3.01 11.28 5.89
C PHE A 36 -2.52 12.59 5.30
N LEU A 37 -1.63 13.28 6.02
CA LEU A 37 -1.16 14.61 5.67
C LEU A 37 0.34 14.61 5.45
N HIS A 38 0.83 15.65 4.77
CA HIS A 38 2.27 15.83 4.53
C HIS A 38 2.90 14.61 3.86
N ILE A 39 2.22 14.10 2.85
CA ILE A 39 2.61 12.86 2.18
C ILE A 39 3.86 13.08 1.33
N SER A 40 4.85 12.21 1.51
CA SER A 40 6.00 12.12 0.62
C SER A 40 6.18 10.66 0.20
N ARG A 41 6.80 10.44 -0.94
CA ARG A 41 6.92 9.12 -1.54
C ARG A 41 8.37 8.85 -1.92
N SER A 42 8.81 7.62 -1.69
CA SER A 42 10.07 7.15 -2.22
C SER A 42 10.03 7.07 -3.74
N SER A 43 11.16 6.80 -4.38
CA SER A 43 11.18 6.44 -5.79
C SER A 43 10.38 5.16 -6.00
N TRP A 44 9.84 5.00 -7.22
CA TRP A 44 9.21 3.75 -7.61
C TRP A 44 10.27 2.68 -7.80
N TYR A 45 9.97 1.44 -7.40
CA TYR A 45 10.84 0.31 -7.67
C TYR A 45 10.00 -0.91 -8.02
N GLU A 46 10.62 -1.88 -8.67
CA GLU A 46 9.92 -3.07 -9.14
C GLU A 46 10.47 -4.31 -8.44
N THR A 47 9.58 -5.23 -8.11
CA THR A 47 9.94 -6.51 -7.50
C THR A 47 9.29 -7.65 -8.24
N ALA A 48 10.00 -8.79 -8.30
CA ALA A 48 9.47 -9.99 -8.93
C ALA A 48 8.36 -10.60 -8.07
N PRO A 49 7.35 -11.25 -8.71
CA PRO A 49 6.33 -11.96 -7.93
C PRO A 49 6.94 -13.12 -7.16
N VAL A 50 6.34 -13.44 -6.01
CA VAL A 50 6.74 -14.57 -5.17
C VAL A 50 5.53 -15.45 -4.96
N PRO A 51 5.54 -16.71 -5.37
CA PRO A 51 6.61 -17.38 -6.14
C PRO A 51 6.77 -16.85 -7.56
N ILE A 52 7.89 -17.12 -8.18
CA ILE A 52 8.12 -16.72 -9.58
C ILE A 52 7.03 -17.31 -10.45
N SER A 53 6.40 -16.47 -11.28
CA SER A 53 5.29 -16.87 -12.13
C SER A 53 5.27 -15.98 -13.38
N ASP A 54 4.25 -16.19 -14.23
CA ASP A 54 4.05 -15.36 -15.42
C ASP A 54 3.43 -14.00 -15.11
N GLN A 55 3.15 -13.72 -13.84
CA GLN A 55 2.58 -12.44 -13.45
C GLN A 55 3.57 -11.31 -13.71
N PRO A 56 3.07 -10.11 -14.04
CA PRO A 56 3.92 -8.92 -14.11
C PRO A 56 4.61 -8.64 -12.79
N TRP A 57 5.74 -7.97 -12.85
CA TRP A 57 6.43 -7.52 -11.66
C TRP A 57 5.60 -6.46 -10.94
N TYR A 58 5.74 -6.41 -9.62
CA TYR A 58 5.10 -5.39 -8.80
C TYR A 58 5.83 -4.06 -8.93
N VAL A 59 5.05 -2.99 -8.98
CA VAL A 59 5.55 -1.62 -8.83
C VAL A 59 5.26 -1.22 -7.41
N ASN A 60 6.25 -0.72 -6.69
CA ASN A 60 6.16 -0.44 -5.26
C ASN A 60 6.75 0.92 -4.91
N ALA A 61 6.29 1.46 -3.79
CA ALA A 61 6.89 2.65 -3.17
C ALA A 61 6.62 2.63 -1.68
N VAL A 62 7.40 3.40 -0.93
CA VAL A 62 7.15 3.66 0.49
C VAL A 62 6.62 5.08 0.63
N ILE A 63 5.58 5.23 1.44
CA ILE A 63 4.93 6.51 1.72
C ILE A 63 5.26 6.92 3.14
N ALA A 64 5.73 8.14 3.32
CA ALA A 64 5.85 8.77 4.64
C ALA A 64 4.79 9.85 4.75
N ALA A 65 4.09 9.90 5.87
CA ALA A 65 3.03 10.86 6.08
C ALA A 65 2.84 11.11 7.57
N GLN A 66 1.86 11.93 7.91
CA GLN A 66 1.42 12.16 9.27
C GLN A 66 -0.07 11.92 9.37
N THR A 67 -0.54 11.40 10.50
CA THR A 67 -1.94 11.14 10.71
C THR A 67 -2.32 11.32 12.18
N SER A 68 -3.58 11.71 12.41
CA SER A 68 -4.17 11.71 13.75
C SER A 68 -5.05 10.49 13.98
N LEU A 69 -5.15 9.59 12.99
CA LEU A 69 -5.95 8.38 13.12
C LEU A 69 -5.31 7.38 14.09
N ALA A 70 -6.15 6.66 14.83
CA ALA A 70 -5.70 5.51 15.60
C ALA A 70 -5.29 4.39 14.63
N PRO A 71 -4.41 3.45 15.04
CA PRO A 71 -3.97 2.38 14.14
C PRO A 71 -5.11 1.59 13.50
N GLU A 72 -6.16 1.27 14.26
CA GLU A 72 -7.32 0.54 13.73
C GLU A 72 -8.04 1.34 12.66
N ASP A 73 -8.20 2.64 12.88
CA ASP A 73 -8.87 3.52 11.93
C ASP A 73 -8.01 3.70 10.67
N ALA A 74 -6.70 3.81 10.84
CA ALA A 74 -5.79 3.88 9.71
C ALA A 74 -5.89 2.62 8.83
N LEU A 75 -5.87 1.44 9.45
CA LEU A 75 -6.03 0.18 8.72
C LEU A 75 -7.37 0.12 7.97
N ALA A 76 -8.45 0.56 8.63
CA ALA A 76 -9.76 0.58 7.98
C ALA A 76 -9.77 1.46 6.74
N VAL A 77 -9.12 2.63 6.80
CA VAL A 77 -9.00 3.51 5.64
C VAL A 77 -8.23 2.84 4.51
N LEU A 78 -7.11 2.18 4.83
CA LEU A 78 -6.30 1.50 3.81
C LEU A 78 -7.10 0.40 3.12
N HIS A 79 -7.84 -0.41 3.88
CA HIS A 79 -8.68 -1.47 3.33
C HIS A 79 -9.80 -0.91 2.45
N LYS A 80 -10.39 0.21 2.84
CA LYS A 80 -11.43 0.86 2.06
C LYS A 80 -10.90 1.34 0.72
N ILE A 81 -9.71 1.91 0.69
CA ILE A 81 -9.08 2.36 -0.55
C ILE A 81 -8.77 1.16 -1.45
N GLU A 82 -8.22 0.09 -0.89
CA GLU A 82 -7.97 -1.13 -1.66
C GLU A 82 -9.25 -1.67 -2.29
N ALA A 83 -10.34 -1.67 -1.53
CA ALA A 83 -11.63 -2.16 -2.02
C ALA A 83 -12.15 -1.31 -3.19
N GLN A 84 -11.91 0.00 -3.17
CA GLN A 84 -12.34 0.88 -4.24
C GLN A 84 -11.59 0.62 -5.54
N PHE A 85 -10.41 0.01 -5.48
CA PHE A 85 -9.64 -0.36 -6.67
C PHE A 85 -9.91 -1.80 -7.12
N GLY A 86 -10.91 -2.46 -6.52
CA GLY A 86 -11.33 -3.78 -6.95
C GLY A 86 -10.46 -4.93 -6.45
N ARG A 87 -9.76 -4.74 -5.34
CA ARG A 87 -8.95 -5.81 -4.75
C ARG A 87 -9.82 -7.02 -4.45
N THR A 88 -9.36 -8.21 -4.87
CA THR A 88 -10.00 -9.46 -4.53
C THR A 88 -9.07 -10.30 -3.67
N ARG A 89 -9.66 -11.16 -2.81
CA ARG A 89 -8.90 -12.05 -1.94
C ARG A 89 -9.13 -13.50 -2.28
N SER A 90 -9.62 -13.77 -3.48
CA SER A 90 -10.07 -15.09 -3.86
C SER A 90 -8.92 -16.09 -4.01
N VAL A 91 -7.72 -15.63 -4.37
CA VAL A 91 -6.59 -16.52 -4.61
C VAL A 91 -5.35 -15.97 -3.92
N ARG A 92 -4.67 -16.83 -3.18
CA ARG A 92 -3.41 -16.50 -2.53
C ARG A 92 -2.32 -16.28 -3.61
N ASN A 93 -1.50 -15.27 -3.43
CA ASN A 93 -0.44 -14.88 -4.37
C ASN A 93 -0.97 -14.47 -5.75
N ALA A 94 -2.25 -14.15 -5.86
CA ALA A 94 -2.80 -13.64 -7.09
C ALA A 94 -2.26 -12.26 -7.41
N ALA A 95 -2.28 -11.88 -8.69
CA ALA A 95 -1.96 -10.52 -9.12
C ALA A 95 -2.91 -9.53 -8.45
N ARG A 96 -2.41 -8.35 -8.12
CA ARG A 96 -3.17 -7.34 -7.35
C ARG A 96 -3.16 -5.99 -8.03
N VAL A 97 -4.32 -5.35 -8.02
CA VAL A 97 -4.47 -3.99 -8.50
C VAL A 97 -3.82 -3.01 -7.53
N LEU A 98 -4.08 -3.18 -6.25
CA LEU A 98 -3.58 -2.29 -5.21
C LEU A 98 -3.39 -3.05 -3.91
N ASP A 99 -2.25 -2.83 -3.28
CA ASP A 99 -1.93 -3.37 -1.97
C ASP A 99 -1.30 -2.25 -1.15
N ILE A 100 -1.86 -1.96 0.02
CA ILE A 100 -1.34 -0.92 0.91
C ILE A 100 -1.15 -1.53 2.30
N ASP A 101 0.08 -1.48 2.79
CA ASP A 101 0.42 -2.02 4.10
C ASP A 101 0.80 -0.91 5.08
N LEU A 102 0.29 -1.01 6.30
CA LEU A 102 0.74 -0.14 7.39
C LEU A 102 2.06 -0.70 7.92
N LEU A 103 3.14 0.01 7.65
CA LEU A 103 4.48 -0.42 8.07
C LEU A 103 4.80 0.02 9.49
N ASP A 104 4.48 1.26 9.84
CA ASP A 104 4.70 1.81 11.16
C ASP A 104 3.80 3.01 11.42
N LEU A 105 3.36 3.18 12.65
CA LEU A 105 2.60 4.33 13.08
C LEU A 105 3.16 4.76 14.44
N ASP A 106 3.99 5.81 14.43
CA ASP A 106 4.59 6.42 15.62
C ASP A 106 5.31 5.39 16.51
N GLY A 107 5.97 4.39 15.89
CA GLY A 107 6.63 3.33 16.63
C GLY A 107 5.69 2.32 17.27
N LEU A 108 4.38 2.47 17.11
CA LEU A 108 3.39 1.57 17.66
C LEU A 108 3.09 0.45 16.67
N VAL A 109 4.03 -0.45 16.50
CA VAL A 109 3.87 -1.54 15.56
C VAL A 109 3.09 -2.67 16.24
N ARG A 110 2.00 -3.10 15.60
CA ARG A 110 1.25 -4.24 16.10
C ARG A 110 1.92 -5.54 15.71
N ALA A 111 1.68 -6.60 16.46
CA ALA A 111 2.35 -7.89 16.26
C ALA A 111 2.23 -8.37 14.80
N SER A 112 1.04 -8.27 14.20
CA SER A 112 0.84 -8.65 12.80
C SER A 112 1.60 -7.76 11.84
N ALA A 113 1.67 -6.46 12.13
CA ALA A 113 2.41 -5.51 11.31
C ALA A 113 3.92 -5.70 11.48
N GLU A 114 4.38 -6.06 12.69
CA GLU A 114 5.78 -6.36 12.92
C GLU A 114 6.30 -7.49 12.04
N LEU A 115 5.51 -8.55 11.90
CA LEU A 115 5.88 -9.65 11.02
C LEU A 115 5.99 -9.18 9.58
N THR A 116 5.07 -8.34 9.15
CA THR A 116 5.09 -7.77 7.81
C THR A 116 6.33 -6.91 7.60
N LEU A 117 6.67 -6.07 8.57
CA LEU A 117 7.87 -5.25 8.52
C LEU A 117 9.13 -6.09 8.41
N SER A 118 9.21 -7.16 9.19
CA SER A 118 10.35 -8.06 9.16
C SER A 118 10.56 -8.71 7.80
N LEU A 119 9.46 -8.97 7.08
CA LEU A 119 9.50 -9.60 5.77
C LEU A 119 9.74 -8.61 4.64
N ILE A 120 9.39 -7.34 4.85
CA ILE A 120 9.51 -6.29 3.84
C ILE A 120 10.75 -5.44 4.10
N HIS A 121 11.77 -6.01 4.59
CA HIS A 121 13.02 -5.29 4.77
C HIS A 121 13.59 -4.90 3.43
N ILE A 122 13.40 -3.72 3.16
CA ILE A 122 13.82 -3.09 1.92
C ILE A 122 15.08 -2.31 2.16
#